data_7a1d44e4c0ebb22c1efefecef3fa469a
#
_entry.id   7a1d44e4c0ebb22c1efefecef3fa469a
#
_cell.length_a   1.000
_cell.length_b   1.000
_cell.length_c   1.000
_cell.angle_alpha   90.00
_cell.angle_beta   90.00
_cell.angle_gamma   90.00
#
_symmetry.space_group_name_H-M   'P 1'
#
loop_
_entity.id
_entity.type
_entity.pdbx_description
1 polymer ?
#
loop_
_entity_poly.entity_id
_entity_poly.type
_entity_poly.pdbx_seq_one_letter_code
_entity_poly.pdbx_strand_id
1 'polypeptide(L)'
;MEVYVQMTEMECEVIEPEVLEKMENIVVFMCNECGQGSANTAGVARMSYNPAIRIVRVQCTGQVGPIQIMDAIDNGADAVACIGCCIGACHFFNGNILSMHRIKLLKKVFKELGYSDQFVNQYTARAGEGETAVGDFEDLVERLATAIREEGTVKDGC
;
A
#
# COMPACT_ATOMS: atom_id res chain seq x y z
N MET A 1 1.83 -14.08 -42.74
CA MET A 1 0.72 -14.21 -41.76
C MET A 1 1.28 -13.71 -40.43
N GLU A 2 1.16 -12.40 -40.26
CA GLU A 2 1.74 -11.66 -39.16
C GLU A 2 0.79 -11.74 -37.96
N VAL A 3 1.25 -12.32 -36.87
CA VAL A 3 0.56 -12.25 -35.58
C VAL A 3 1.01 -10.95 -34.93
N TYR A 4 0.22 -9.90 -35.13
CA TYR A 4 0.36 -8.65 -34.36
C TYR A 4 -0.08 -8.95 -32.92
N VAL A 5 0.88 -8.98 -32.02
CA VAL A 5 0.62 -8.87 -30.61
C VAL A 5 0.16 -7.43 -30.38
N GLN A 6 -1.13 -7.25 -30.15
CA GLN A 6 -1.66 -6.01 -29.62
C GLN A 6 -1.13 -5.86 -28.17
N MET A 7 -0.07 -5.08 -28.05
CA MET A 7 0.26 -4.45 -26.77
C MET A 7 -0.87 -3.44 -26.51
N THR A 8 -1.78 -3.80 -25.64
CA THR A 8 -2.71 -2.86 -25.04
C THR A 8 -1.89 -1.78 -24.35
N GLU A 9 -1.96 -0.57 -24.88
CA GLU A 9 -1.49 0.64 -24.22
C GLU A 9 -2.18 0.67 -22.85
N MET A 10 -1.42 0.42 -21.81
CA MET A 10 -1.83 0.81 -20.47
C MET A 10 -1.80 2.33 -20.47
N GLU A 11 -2.96 2.95 -20.64
CA GLU A 11 -3.14 4.37 -20.41
C GLU A 11 -2.76 4.61 -18.96
N CYS A 12 -1.60 5.23 -18.74
CA CYS A 12 -1.22 5.74 -17.44
C CYS A 12 -2.20 6.89 -17.15
N GLU A 13 -3.26 6.63 -16.40
CA GLU A 13 -4.19 7.67 -15.99
C GLU A 13 -3.41 8.73 -15.20
N VAL A 14 -3.32 9.90 -15.79
CA VAL A 14 -2.69 11.04 -15.13
C VAL A 14 -3.58 11.45 -13.96
N ILE A 15 -3.11 11.18 -12.75
CA ILE A 15 -3.83 11.57 -11.53
C ILE A 15 -3.91 13.10 -11.51
N GLU A 16 -5.11 13.63 -11.39
CA GLU A 16 -5.34 15.07 -11.39
C GLU A 16 -4.63 15.76 -10.22
N PRO A 17 -4.03 16.96 -10.44
CA PRO A 17 -3.29 17.68 -9.39
C PRO A 17 -4.09 17.90 -8.10
N GLU A 18 -5.39 18.16 -8.23
CA GLU A 18 -6.29 18.39 -7.09
C GLU A 18 -6.45 17.15 -6.19
N VAL A 19 -6.33 15.95 -6.76
CA VAL A 19 -6.39 14.69 -6.02
C VAL A 19 -5.04 14.41 -5.36
N LEU A 20 -3.93 14.73 -6.03
CA LEU A 20 -2.58 14.62 -5.46
C LEU A 20 -2.36 15.56 -4.27
N GLU A 21 -2.93 16.77 -4.31
CA GLU A 21 -2.86 17.73 -3.20
C GLU A 21 -3.56 17.24 -1.92
N LYS A 22 -4.53 16.34 -2.07
CA LYS A 22 -5.23 15.71 -0.94
C LYS A 22 -4.50 14.50 -0.35
N MET A 23 -3.47 14.00 -1.04
CA MET A 23 -2.68 12.83 -0.62
C MET A 23 -1.32 13.27 -0.10
N GLU A 24 -1.24 13.60 1.19
CA GLU A 24 -0.01 14.10 1.81
C GLU A 24 0.73 13.05 2.63
N ASN A 25 0.01 12.04 3.13
CA ASN A 25 0.54 11.15 4.15
C ASN A 25 -0.01 9.71 4.01
N ILE A 26 0.70 8.91 3.24
CA ILE A 26 0.39 7.49 3.05
C ILE A 26 1.36 6.66 3.89
N VAL A 27 0.87 6.04 4.96
CA VAL A 27 1.71 5.24 5.87
C VAL A 27 1.82 3.81 5.37
N VAL A 28 3.06 3.35 5.18
CA VAL A 28 3.35 1.98 4.72
C VAL A 28 4.18 1.24 5.77
N PHE A 29 3.57 0.30 6.47
CA PHE A 29 4.26 -0.59 7.38
C PHE A 29 4.99 -1.69 6.60
N MET A 30 6.32 -1.68 6.64
CA MET A 30 7.14 -2.66 5.92
C MET A 30 7.86 -3.59 6.88
N CYS A 31 7.79 -4.90 6.64
CA CYS A 31 8.57 -5.85 7.41
C CYS A 31 10.07 -5.64 7.19
N ASN A 32 10.86 -5.85 8.23
CA ASN A 32 12.31 -5.62 8.22
C ASN A 32 13.04 -6.44 7.14
N GLU A 33 12.58 -7.62 6.85
CA GLU A 33 13.25 -8.56 5.94
C GLU A 33 12.86 -8.28 4.47
N CYS A 34 11.69 -8.72 4.03
CA CYS A 34 11.31 -8.64 2.63
C CYS A 34 10.84 -7.23 2.23
N GLY A 35 9.94 -6.63 3.00
CA GLY A 35 9.41 -5.30 2.67
C GLY A 35 10.49 -4.23 2.67
N GLN A 36 11.20 -4.03 3.79
CA GLN A 36 12.29 -3.05 3.86
C GLN A 36 13.45 -3.40 2.91
N GLY A 37 13.72 -4.70 2.72
CA GLY A 37 14.73 -5.18 1.78
C GLY A 37 14.42 -4.75 0.35
N SER A 38 13.17 -4.88 -0.09
CA SER A 38 12.75 -4.43 -1.44
C SER A 38 12.83 -2.91 -1.59
N ALA A 39 12.42 -2.14 -0.59
CA ALA A 39 12.56 -0.68 -0.61
C ALA A 39 14.05 -0.25 -0.64
N ASN A 40 14.93 -0.93 0.09
CA ASN A 40 16.36 -0.69 0.03
C ASN A 40 16.93 -0.97 -1.37
N THR A 41 16.49 -2.06 -2.01
CA THR A 41 16.89 -2.41 -3.38
C THR A 41 16.43 -1.34 -4.37
N ALA A 42 15.20 -0.84 -4.25
CA ALA A 42 14.70 0.29 -5.03
C ALA A 42 15.56 1.54 -4.82
N GLY A 43 15.94 1.84 -3.57
CA GLY A 43 16.80 2.98 -3.24
C GLY A 43 18.20 2.87 -3.86
N VAL A 44 18.81 1.69 -3.82
CA VAL A 44 20.11 1.42 -4.48
C VAL A 44 20.00 1.58 -6.00
N ALA A 45 18.89 1.15 -6.59
CA ALA A 45 18.59 1.31 -8.01
C ALA A 45 18.18 2.76 -8.39
N ARG A 46 18.09 3.67 -7.40
CA ARG A 46 17.66 5.07 -7.57
C ARG A 46 16.28 5.21 -8.19
N MET A 47 15.39 4.30 -7.88
CA MET A 47 14.00 4.35 -8.30
C MET A 47 13.26 5.44 -7.51
N SER A 48 12.40 6.18 -8.19
CA SER A 48 11.57 7.22 -7.58
C SER A 48 10.18 6.68 -7.30
N TYR A 49 9.54 7.18 -6.24
CA TYR A 49 8.14 6.92 -5.91
C TYR A 49 7.49 8.17 -5.31
N ASN A 50 6.17 8.16 -5.14
CA ASN A 50 5.42 9.31 -4.67
C ASN A 50 5.92 9.80 -3.28
N PRO A 51 6.21 11.10 -3.11
CA PRO A 51 6.74 11.65 -1.85
C PRO A 51 5.75 11.60 -0.67
N ALA A 52 4.47 11.35 -0.90
CA ALA A 52 3.48 11.12 0.16
C ALA A 52 3.72 9.81 0.93
N ILE A 53 4.46 8.85 0.38
CA ILE A 53 4.76 7.56 1.01
C ILE A 53 5.66 7.75 2.23
N ARG A 54 5.20 7.27 3.38
CA ARG A 54 5.91 7.25 4.66
C ARG A 54 6.15 5.81 5.09
N ILE A 55 7.39 5.35 4.96
CA ILE A 55 7.76 3.97 5.32
C ILE A 55 7.99 3.87 6.83
N VAL A 56 7.24 3.02 7.48
CA VAL A 56 7.41 2.64 8.89
C VAL A 56 7.90 1.20 8.96
N ARG A 57 9.15 1.02 9.36
CA ARG A 57 9.76 -0.29 9.50
C ARG A 57 9.27 -1.02 10.75
N VAL A 58 8.77 -2.23 10.59
CA VAL A 58 8.37 -3.14 11.66
C VAL A 58 9.13 -4.46 11.53
N GLN A 59 9.33 -5.19 12.62
CA GLN A 59 10.02 -6.49 12.55
C GLN A 59 9.27 -7.47 11.65
N CYS A 60 7.95 -7.52 11.81
CA CYS A 60 7.05 -8.33 10.97
C CYS A 60 5.71 -7.63 10.85
N THR A 61 5.08 -7.67 9.68
CA THR A 61 3.72 -7.11 9.50
C THR A 61 2.68 -7.81 10.39
N GLY A 62 2.96 -9.01 10.88
CA GLY A 62 2.16 -9.68 11.92
C GLY A 62 2.05 -8.92 13.24
N GLN A 63 2.93 -7.94 13.51
CA GLN A 63 2.81 -7.05 14.68
C GLN A 63 1.77 -5.95 14.46
N VAL A 64 1.52 -5.59 13.19
CA VAL A 64 0.58 -4.52 12.85
C VAL A 64 -0.84 -5.04 13.01
N GLY A 65 -1.53 -4.48 13.99
CA GLY A 65 -2.93 -4.79 14.28
C GLY A 65 -3.86 -3.64 13.87
N PRO A 66 -5.17 -3.84 14.04
CA PRO A 66 -6.16 -2.79 13.78
C PRO A 66 -5.89 -1.50 14.53
N ILE A 67 -5.40 -1.57 15.77
CA ILE A 67 -5.12 -0.39 16.60
C ILE A 67 -4.04 0.48 15.95
N GLN A 68 -2.91 -0.09 15.53
CA GLN A 68 -1.83 0.67 14.90
C GLN A 68 -2.26 1.30 13.57
N ILE A 69 -3.16 0.64 12.84
CA ILE A 69 -3.70 1.16 11.58
C ILE A 69 -4.63 2.34 11.86
N MET A 70 -5.54 2.19 12.82
CA MET A 70 -6.45 3.26 13.22
C MET A 70 -5.69 4.45 13.82
N ASP A 71 -4.69 4.20 14.66
CA ASP A 71 -3.81 5.25 15.19
C ASP A 71 -3.11 6.04 14.07
N ALA A 72 -2.67 5.37 13.01
CA ALA A 72 -2.07 6.06 11.87
C ALA A 72 -3.09 6.97 11.16
N ILE A 73 -4.32 6.51 10.97
CA ILE A 73 -5.40 7.28 10.35
C ILE A 73 -5.80 8.46 11.25
N ASP A 74 -5.98 8.24 12.55
CA ASP A 74 -6.32 9.29 13.51
C ASP A 74 -5.23 10.37 13.61
N ASN A 75 -3.97 10.00 13.35
CA ASN A 75 -2.83 10.92 13.26
C ASN A 75 -2.63 11.52 11.86
N GLY A 76 -3.59 11.39 10.98
CA GLY A 76 -3.65 12.10 9.72
C GLY A 76 -3.08 11.33 8.52
N ALA A 77 -2.99 10.00 8.58
CA ALA A 77 -2.71 9.23 7.38
C ALA A 77 -3.94 9.21 6.45
N ASP A 78 -3.72 9.42 5.17
CA ASP A 78 -4.76 9.37 4.14
C ASP A 78 -5.05 7.92 3.73
N ALA A 79 -4.05 7.05 3.80
CA ALA A 79 -4.18 5.62 3.64
C ALA A 79 -3.09 4.88 4.42
N VAL A 80 -3.34 3.61 4.69
CA VAL A 80 -2.38 2.73 5.37
C VAL A 80 -2.20 1.44 4.57
N ALA A 81 -0.96 1.03 4.38
CA ALA A 81 -0.65 -0.25 3.77
C ALA A 81 0.33 -1.07 4.61
N CYS A 82 0.29 -2.37 4.44
CA CYS A 82 1.30 -3.29 4.97
C CYS A 82 1.98 -4.01 3.81
N ILE A 83 3.33 -3.98 3.76
CA ILE A 83 4.12 -4.75 2.79
C ILE A 83 4.93 -5.80 3.56
N GLY A 84 4.55 -7.05 3.41
CA GLY A 84 5.14 -8.19 4.11
C GLY A 84 5.84 -9.16 3.19
N CYS A 85 6.29 -10.28 3.77
CA CYS A 85 6.87 -11.38 3.01
C CYS A 85 5.79 -12.10 2.18
N CYS A 86 6.19 -12.72 1.07
CA CYS A 86 5.33 -13.62 0.33
C CYS A 86 4.87 -14.81 1.20
N ILE A 87 3.74 -15.42 0.84
CA ILE A 87 3.21 -16.60 1.54
C ILE A 87 4.27 -17.72 1.49
N GLY A 88 4.53 -18.34 2.64
CA GLY A 88 5.55 -19.38 2.80
C GLY A 88 6.97 -18.87 3.00
N ALA A 89 7.23 -17.55 2.88
CA ALA A 89 8.56 -16.95 3.03
C ALA A 89 8.68 -16.06 4.28
N CYS A 90 7.72 -16.09 5.20
CA CYS A 90 7.76 -15.26 6.38
C CYS A 90 8.81 -15.74 7.39
N HIS A 91 9.75 -14.87 7.77
CA HIS A 91 10.79 -15.15 8.77
C HIS A 91 10.23 -15.38 10.19
N PHE A 92 9.02 -14.90 10.42
CA PHE A 92 8.27 -15.10 11.67
C PHE A 92 7.11 -16.10 11.49
N PHE A 93 7.36 -17.13 10.70
CA PHE A 93 6.45 -18.25 10.45
C PHE A 93 5.20 -17.87 9.65
N ASN A 94 4.22 -17.21 10.25
CA ASN A 94 2.92 -16.88 9.64
C ASN A 94 2.50 -15.42 9.85
N GLY A 95 3.41 -14.53 10.20
CA GLY A 95 3.10 -13.13 10.49
C GLY A 95 2.46 -12.40 9.30
N ASN A 96 2.91 -12.69 8.08
CA ASN A 96 2.32 -12.15 6.85
C ASN A 96 0.86 -12.61 6.67
N ILE A 97 0.55 -13.87 6.94
CA ILE A 97 -0.81 -14.41 6.85
C ILE A 97 -1.72 -13.73 7.88
N LEU A 98 -1.22 -13.57 9.11
CA LEU A 98 -1.95 -12.90 10.18
C LEU A 98 -2.26 -11.44 9.81
N SER A 99 -1.27 -10.71 9.24
CA SER A 99 -1.46 -9.36 8.71
C SER A 99 -2.56 -9.33 7.64
N MET A 100 -2.49 -10.22 6.65
CA MET A 100 -3.48 -10.32 5.59
C MET A 100 -4.91 -10.52 6.12
N HIS A 101 -5.09 -11.38 7.12
CA HIS A 101 -6.40 -11.60 7.74
C HIS A 101 -6.93 -10.36 8.47
N ARG A 102 -6.06 -9.65 9.19
CA ARG A 102 -6.42 -8.41 9.90
C ARG A 102 -6.81 -7.30 8.94
N ILE A 103 -6.03 -7.09 7.87
CA ILE A 103 -6.35 -6.12 6.82
C ILE A 103 -7.67 -6.46 6.14
N LYS A 104 -7.88 -7.74 5.80
CA LYS A 104 -9.14 -8.18 5.20
C LYS A 104 -10.35 -7.94 6.12
N LEU A 105 -10.17 -8.10 7.43
CA LEU A 105 -11.21 -7.78 8.40
C LEU A 105 -11.48 -6.28 8.45
N LEU A 106 -10.43 -5.47 8.54
CA LEU A 106 -10.57 -4.01 8.54
C LEU A 106 -11.25 -3.48 7.29
N LYS A 107 -10.89 -3.99 6.10
CA LYS A 107 -11.57 -3.64 4.85
C LYS A 107 -13.08 -3.86 4.92
N LYS A 108 -13.53 -4.94 5.54
CA LYS A 108 -14.96 -5.19 5.73
C LYS A 108 -15.60 -4.19 6.69
N VAL A 109 -14.92 -3.87 7.80
CA VAL A 109 -15.40 -2.89 8.78
C VAL A 109 -15.52 -1.51 8.13
N PHE A 110 -14.50 -1.06 7.38
CA PHE A 110 -14.54 0.20 6.65
C PHE A 110 -15.74 0.28 5.71
N LYS A 111 -15.96 -0.78 4.94
CA LYS A 111 -17.09 -0.86 4.01
C LYS A 111 -18.46 -0.83 4.69
N GLU A 112 -18.61 -1.48 5.86
CA GLU A 112 -19.83 -1.43 6.66
C GLU A 112 -20.08 -0.06 7.28
N LEU A 113 -19.00 0.70 7.56
CA LEU A 113 -19.08 2.07 8.05
C LEU A 113 -19.28 3.11 6.93
N GLY A 114 -19.31 2.69 5.66
CA GLY A 114 -19.50 3.57 4.52
C GLY A 114 -18.23 4.23 3.99
N TYR A 115 -17.06 3.75 4.42
CA TYR A 115 -15.76 4.20 3.90
C TYR A 115 -15.25 3.25 2.81
N SER A 116 -14.40 3.77 1.92
CA SER A 116 -13.74 2.94 0.92
C SER A 116 -12.83 1.89 1.57
N ASP A 117 -12.87 0.68 1.06
CA ASP A 117 -11.95 -0.38 1.45
C ASP A 117 -10.54 -0.18 0.86
N GLN A 118 -10.34 0.84 0.03
CA GLN A 118 -9.04 1.18 -0.56
C GLN A 118 -8.12 1.96 0.39
N PHE A 119 -8.64 2.51 1.48
CA PHE A 119 -7.84 3.21 2.49
C PHE A 119 -6.89 2.31 3.29
N VAL A 120 -7.10 0.99 3.28
CA VAL A 120 -6.23 0.03 3.96
C VAL A 120 -5.87 -1.11 3.01
N ASN A 121 -4.58 -1.30 2.73
CA ASN A 121 -4.12 -2.27 1.74
C ASN A 121 -3.02 -3.21 2.25
N GLN A 122 -2.86 -4.34 1.57
CA GLN A 122 -1.83 -5.34 1.89
C GLN A 122 -1.14 -5.80 0.61
N TYR A 123 0.18 -5.74 0.64
CA TYR A 123 1.06 -6.19 -0.44
C TYR A 123 2.09 -7.19 0.07
N THR A 124 2.77 -7.87 -0.84
CA THR A 124 3.85 -8.80 -0.53
C THR A 124 5.03 -8.56 -1.45
N ALA A 125 6.23 -8.52 -0.89
CA ALA A 125 7.46 -8.30 -1.64
C ALA A 125 8.56 -9.29 -1.23
N ARG A 126 9.59 -9.42 -2.05
CA ARG A 126 10.86 -10.08 -1.73
C ARG A 126 11.98 -9.05 -1.68
N ALA A 127 12.93 -9.28 -0.80
CA ALA A 127 14.01 -8.33 -0.52
C ALA A 127 14.80 -7.85 -1.77
N GLY A 128 14.95 -8.70 -2.79
CA GLY A 128 15.65 -8.36 -4.02
C GLY A 128 14.80 -7.67 -5.10
N GLU A 129 13.50 -7.52 -4.87
CA GLU A 129 12.54 -7.04 -5.87
C GLU A 129 12.17 -5.56 -5.62
N GLY A 130 13.10 -4.64 -5.92
CA GLY A 130 12.89 -3.20 -5.76
C GLY A 130 11.78 -2.65 -6.65
N GLU A 131 11.65 -3.14 -7.87
CA GLU A 131 10.58 -2.78 -8.80
C GLU A 131 9.20 -3.12 -8.25
N THR A 132 9.06 -4.28 -7.59
CA THR A 132 7.80 -4.67 -6.93
C THR A 132 7.41 -3.69 -5.84
N ALA A 133 8.36 -3.23 -5.01
CA ALA A 133 8.05 -2.26 -3.96
C ALA A 133 7.57 -0.91 -4.52
N VAL A 134 8.19 -0.43 -5.60
CA VAL A 134 7.77 0.81 -6.26
C VAL A 134 6.41 0.63 -6.92
N GLY A 135 6.19 -0.49 -7.61
CA GLY A 135 4.89 -0.83 -8.20
C GLY A 135 3.76 -0.93 -7.16
N ASP A 136 4.03 -1.52 -5.99
CA ASP A 136 3.08 -1.56 -4.87
C ASP A 136 2.75 -0.15 -4.34
N PHE A 137 3.73 0.77 -4.33
CA PHE A 137 3.50 2.16 -3.94
C PHE A 137 2.66 2.91 -4.97
N GLU A 138 2.92 2.70 -6.25
CA GLU A 138 2.17 3.30 -7.35
C GLU A 138 0.71 2.80 -7.35
N ASP A 139 0.49 1.48 -7.24
CA ASP A 139 -0.85 0.90 -7.13
C ASP A 139 -1.60 1.45 -5.90
N LEU A 140 -0.92 1.62 -4.77
CA LEU A 140 -1.52 2.19 -3.57
C LEU A 140 -1.96 3.65 -3.77
N VAL A 141 -1.14 4.47 -4.41
CA VAL A 141 -1.45 5.87 -4.74
C VAL A 141 -2.63 5.94 -5.72
N GLU A 142 -2.65 5.10 -6.75
CA GLU A 142 -3.73 5.06 -7.74
C GLU A 142 -5.07 4.63 -7.13
N ARG A 143 -5.06 3.59 -6.30
CA ARG A 143 -6.26 3.15 -5.53
C ARG A 143 -6.79 4.23 -4.62
N LEU A 144 -5.90 4.92 -3.91
CA LEU A 144 -6.28 6.02 -3.04
C LEU A 144 -6.86 7.18 -3.84
N ALA A 145 -6.26 7.53 -4.97
CA ALA A 145 -6.76 8.58 -5.85
C ALA A 145 -8.20 8.26 -6.33
N THR A 146 -8.45 7.02 -6.70
CA THR A 146 -9.78 6.55 -7.11
C THR A 146 -10.78 6.66 -5.96
N ALA A 147 -10.40 6.21 -4.76
CA ALA A 147 -11.25 6.29 -3.58
C ALA A 147 -11.60 7.74 -3.20
N ILE A 148 -10.63 8.65 -3.26
CA ILE A 148 -10.85 10.08 -2.99
C ILE A 148 -11.79 10.73 -4.01
N ARG A 149 -11.70 10.33 -5.28
CA ARG A 149 -12.62 10.82 -6.32
C ARG A 149 -14.06 10.36 -6.10
N GLU A 150 -14.25 9.13 -5.67
CA GLU A 150 -15.57 8.50 -5.53
C GLU A 150 -16.24 8.82 -4.19
N GLU A 151 -15.50 8.82 -3.10
CA GLU A 151 -16.03 8.82 -1.72
C GLU A 151 -15.49 9.96 -0.83
N GLY A 152 -14.54 10.77 -1.33
CA GLY A 152 -13.87 11.78 -0.52
C GLY A 152 -12.73 11.20 0.34
N THR A 153 -12.17 12.01 1.23
CA THR A 153 -11.06 11.57 2.11
C THR A 153 -11.59 10.90 3.38
N VAL A 154 -10.79 10.02 4.00
CA VAL A 154 -11.14 9.44 5.33
C VAL A 154 -11.36 10.54 6.37
N LYS A 155 -10.66 11.67 6.23
CA LYS A 155 -10.74 12.83 7.13
C LYS A 155 -12.06 13.60 7.03
N ASP A 156 -12.77 13.51 5.89
CA ASP A 156 -14.03 14.23 5.66
C ASP A 156 -15.22 13.56 6.38
N GLY A 157 -15.03 12.35 6.90
CA GLY A 157 -16.08 11.57 7.59
C GLY A 157 -16.02 11.61 9.13
N CYS A 158 -15.13 12.38 9.72
CA CYS A 158 -14.99 12.54 11.18
C CYS A 158 -15.59 13.83 11.69
#